data_80486071e58021d6a6474c3fceb3cb6e
#
_entry.id   80486071e58021d6a6474c3fceb3cb6e
#
_cell.length_a   1.000
_cell.length_b   1.000
_cell.length_c   1.000
_cell.angle_alpha   90.00
_cell.angle_beta   90.00
_cell.angle_gamma   90.00
#
_symmetry.space_group_name_H-M   'P 1'
#
loop_
_entity.id
_entity.type
_entity.pdbx_description
1 polymer ?
#
loop_
_entity_poly.entity_id
_entity_poly.type
_entity_poly.pdbx_seq_one_letter_code
_entity_poly.pdbx_strand_id
1 'polypeptide(L)'
;EADMLESLYRLAEADHADVACCLLREENQLEETDNCTTTERTIIHGKNKTESGLALLTVWGPVCKLYRKDLIENIRFEEYKVAEDLLFNTNVVCSEKFERASLIQYPFYHYMIYAGSAMKQEFQDKYLEAMRVEELCYEKLTKISPEFADINLIGCSVSRVFEKYAALSPKKKKQYKAEFKYCKKFAREHKNALLQTKDRHRKISGWLKVYIPDLYLWTLSRRMRG
;
A
#
# COMPACT_ATOMS: atom_id res chain seq x y z
N GLU A 1 -8.48 18.31 7.45
CA GLU A 1 -8.24 19.52 8.26
C GLU A 1 -8.06 20.75 7.38
N ALA A 2 -8.52 21.92 7.86
CA ALA A 2 -8.53 23.14 7.05
C ALA A 2 -7.12 23.66 6.72
N ASP A 3 -6.14 23.41 7.57
CA ASP A 3 -4.75 23.86 7.43
C ASP A 3 -3.83 22.84 6.70
N MET A 4 -4.38 21.75 6.16
CA MET A 4 -3.60 20.69 5.52
C MET A 4 -2.74 21.24 4.36
N LEU A 5 -3.36 21.93 3.41
CA LEU A 5 -2.65 22.41 2.21
C LEU A 5 -1.59 23.46 2.57
N GLU A 6 -1.89 24.36 3.48
CA GLU A 6 -0.93 25.36 3.96
C GLU A 6 0.25 24.69 4.65
N SER A 7 0.01 23.71 5.50
CA SER A 7 1.06 22.96 6.21
C SER A 7 1.98 22.21 5.24
N LEU A 8 1.39 21.56 4.23
CA LEU A 8 2.15 20.86 3.19
C LEU A 8 2.96 21.82 2.32
N TYR A 9 2.38 22.96 1.95
CA TYR A 9 3.07 23.98 1.17
C TYR A 9 4.27 24.57 1.93
N ARG A 10 4.07 24.95 3.19
CA ARG A 10 5.16 25.46 4.06
C ARG A 10 6.27 24.44 4.24
N LEU A 11 5.94 23.15 4.39
CA LEU A 11 6.93 22.09 4.49
C LEU A 11 7.71 21.93 3.17
N ALA A 12 7.01 21.95 2.02
CA ALA A 12 7.65 21.83 0.71
C ALA A 12 8.66 22.98 0.47
N GLU A 13 8.27 24.23 0.81
CA GLU A 13 9.15 25.39 0.67
C GLU A 13 10.35 25.32 1.64
N ALA A 14 10.12 24.98 2.92
CA ALA A 14 11.19 24.94 3.91
C ALA A 14 12.24 23.86 3.63
N ASP A 15 11.81 22.73 3.09
CA ASP A 15 12.69 21.58 2.81
C ASP A 15 13.18 21.53 1.35
N HIS A 16 12.71 22.45 0.49
CA HIS A 16 12.87 22.34 -0.96
C HIS A 16 12.46 20.95 -1.46
N ALA A 17 11.32 20.45 -0.95
CA ALA A 17 10.85 19.11 -1.26
C ALA A 17 10.05 19.08 -2.56
N ASP A 18 10.28 18.06 -3.37
CA ASP A 18 9.51 17.78 -4.59
C ASP A 18 8.10 17.31 -4.26
N VAL A 19 7.96 16.63 -3.09
CA VAL A 19 6.68 16.16 -2.57
C VAL A 19 6.62 16.37 -1.06
N ALA A 20 5.58 17.06 -0.59
CA ALA A 20 5.22 17.11 0.82
C ALA A 20 4.05 16.18 1.11
N CYS A 21 4.17 15.39 2.16
CA CYS A 21 3.17 14.35 2.52
C CYS A 21 2.63 14.58 3.93
N CYS A 22 1.43 14.07 4.19
CA CYS A 22 0.91 13.88 5.55
C CYS A 22 0.27 12.49 5.69
N LEU A 23 -0.11 12.12 6.92
CA LEU A 23 -0.86 10.89 7.17
C LEU A 23 -2.35 11.09 6.88
N LEU A 24 -3.08 9.98 6.78
CA LEU A 24 -4.53 9.95 6.76
C LEU A 24 -5.07 9.30 8.05
N ARG A 25 -6.29 9.67 8.42
CA ARG A 25 -7.10 9.01 9.45
C ARG A 25 -8.25 8.30 8.76
N GLU A 26 -8.40 7.00 9.02
CA GLU A 26 -9.58 6.26 8.58
C GLU A 26 -10.73 6.52 9.55
N GLU A 27 -11.88 6.96 9.03
CA GLU A 27 -13.09 7.19 9.80
C GLU A 27 -14.22 6.28 9.32
N ASN A 28 -14.79 5.53 10.24
CA ASN A 28 -16.01 4.76 9.99
C ASN A 28 -17.23 5.62 10.33
N GLN A 29 -18.20 5.70 9.42
CA GLN A 29 -19.47 6.40 9.69
C GLN A 29 -20.28 5.82 10.88
N LEU A 30 -19.91 4.60 11.34
CA LEU A 30 -20.66 3.87 12.38
C LEU A 30 -19.97 3.88 13.76
N GLU A 31 -18.72 4.35 13.84
CA GLU A 31 -17.98 4.40 15.11
C GLU A 31 -17.08 5.64 15.10
N GLU A 32 -17.27 6.53 16.07
CA GLU A 32 -16.29 7.57 16.39
C GLU A 32 -15.05 6.90 17.00
N THR A 33 -14.22 6.29 16.17
CA THR A 33 -12.94 5.76 16.63
C THR A 33 -11.89 6.84 16.47
N ASP A 34 -11.68 7.59 17.54
CA ASP A 34 -10.54 8.51 17.65
C ASP A 34 -9.25 7.70 17.86
N ASN A 35 -8.76 7.08 16.77
CA ASN A 35 -7.57 6.24 16.79
C ASN A 35 -6.27 7.05 16.67
N CYS A 36 -6.34 8.37 16.57
CA CYS A 36 -5.16 9.21 16.51
C CYS A 36 -4.94 9.96 17.84
N THR A 37 -4.08 9.39 18.68
CA THR A 37 -3.64 10.02 19.94
C THR A 37 -2.50 11.01 19.76
N THR A 38 -1.97 11.19 18.54
CA THR A 38 -0.79 12.02 18.29
C THR A 38 -1.21 13.44 18.01
N THR A 39 -0.95 14.34 18.93
CA THR A 39 -1.07 15.81 18.76
C THR A 39 0.20 16.43 18.21
N GLU A 40 1.31 15.71 18.22
CA GLU A 40 2.61 16.20 17.77
C GLU A 40 2.76 16.06 16.24
N ARG A 41 3.16 17.15 15.60
CA ARG A 41 3.43 17.24 14.16
C ARG A 41 4.91 16.95 13.89
N THR A 42 5.35 15.72 14.16
CA THR A 42 6.73 15.29 13.87
C THR A 42 6.96 15.25 12.36
N ILE A 43 8.09 15.78 11.90
CA ILE A 43 8.45 15.80 10.49
C ILE A 43 9.55 14.78 10.22
N ILE A 44 9.37 13.99 9.17
CA ILE A 44 10.40 13.13 8.61
C ILE A 44 10.92 13.82 7.34
N HIS A 45 12.19 14.20 7.36
CA HIS A 45 12.91 14.77 6.22
C HIS A 45 13.66 13.65 5.50
N GLY A 46 13.34 13.41 4.23
CA GLY A 46 14.09 12.45 3.42
C GLY A 46 15.48 13.00 3.10
N LYS A 47 16.52 12.33 3.56
CA LYS A 47 17.92 12.74 3.37
C LYS A 47 18.47 12.38 1.99
N ASN A 48 17.87 11.41 1.33
CA ASN A 48 18.23 10.91 0.01
C ASN A 48 16.98 10.37 -0.71
N LYS A 49 17.14 10.01 -1.98
CA LYS A 49 16.05 9.54 -2.83
C LYS A 49 15.31 8.31 -2.23
N THR A 50 16.03 7.38 -1.60
CA THR A 50 15.44 6.18 -1.00
C THR A 50 14.58 6.53 0.21
N GLU A 51 15.11 7.29 1.18
CA GLU A 51 14.36 7.74 2.36
C GLU A 51 13.15 8.59 1.96
N SER A 52 13.33 9.49 0.98
CA SER A 52 12.25 10.30 0.40
C SER A 52 11.16 9.45 -0.23
N GLY A 53 11.54 8.45 -1.01
CA GLY A 53 10.59 7.51 -1.63
C GLY A 53 9.85 6.67 -0.60
N LEU A 54 10.53 6.20 0.47
CA LEU A 54 9.90 5.49 1.59
C LEU A 54 8.89 6.40 2.32
N ALA A 55 9.25 7.66 2.59
CA ALA A 55 8.35 8.63 3.20
C ALA A 55 7.11 8.89 2.33
N LEU A 56 7.30 9.09 1.01
CA LEU A 56 6.22 9.29 0.06
C LEU A 56 5.27 8.08 0.01
N LEU A 57 5.81 6.86 0.03
CA LEU A 57 5.04 5.62 -0.07
C LEU A 57 4.44 5.13 1.26
N THR A 58 4.69 5.84 2.38
CA THR A 58 4.03 5.57 3.67
C THR A 58 2.50 5.65 3.55
N VAL A 59 2.00 6.59 2.76
CA VAL A 59 0.60 6.66 2.32
C VAL A 59 0.56 6.41 0.82
N TRP A 60 -0.05 5.32 0.38
CA TRP A 60 0.03 4.86 -1.01
C TRP A 60 -0.73 5.77 -1.99
N GLY A 61 -1.89 6.27 -1.58
CA GLY A 61 -2.71 7.15 -2.41
C GLY A 61 -2.11 8.55 -2.62
N PRO A 62 -2.59 9.31 -3.60
CA PRO A 62 -2.12 10.67 -3.89
C PRO A 62 -2.74 11.73 -2.97
N VAL A 63 -3.80 11.38 -2.23
CA VAL A 63 -4.68 12.32 -1.53
C VAL A 63 -4.02 13.13 -0.41
N CYS A 64 -2.99 12.62 0.22
CA CYS A 64 -2.31 13.25 1.36
C CYS A 64 -1.01 13.94 0.93
N LYS A 65 -0.93 14.44 -0.31
CA LYS A 65 0.32 14.90 -0.91
C LYS A 65 0.16 16.18 -1.69
N LEU A 66 1.22 16.99 -1.66
CA LEU A 66 1.42 18.14 -2.54
C LEU A 66 2.66 17.85 -3.40
N TYR A 67 2.51 17.90 -4.71
CA TYR A 67 3.57 17.60 -5.66
C TYR A 67 4.05 18.87 -6.37
N ARG A 68 5.36 18.98 -6.59
CA ARG A 68 5.90 20.00 -7.49
C ARG A 68 5.40 19.75 -8.91
N LYS A 69 4.87 20.79 -9.56
CA LYS A 69 4.15 20.66 -10.83
C LYS A 69 4.98 20.05 -11.95
N ASP A 70 6.23 20.50 -12.12
CA ASP A 70 7.14 20.02 -13.16
C ASP A 70 7.59 18.57 -12.95
N LEU A 71 7.59 18.06 -11.70
CA LEU A 71 7.86 16.66 -11.39
C LEU A 71 6.82 15.74 -12.01
N ILE A 72 5.54 16.12 -11.92
CA ILE A 72 4.41 15.26 -12.37
C ILE A 72 3.90 15.61 -13.77
N GLU A 73 4.52 16.55 -14.48
CA GLU A 73 4.07 17.04 -15.77
C GLU A 73 3.82 15.94 -16.80
N ASN A 74 4.67 14.91 -16.81
CA ASN A 74 4.60 13.78 -17.74
C ASN A 74 4.20 12.45 -17.06
N ILE A 75 3.85 12.47 -15.79
CA ILE A 75 3.38 11.28 -15.07
C ILE A 75 1.85 11.29 -15.08
N ARG A 76 1.26 10.16 -15.49
CA ARG A 76 -0.20 10.00 -15.57
C ARG A 76 -0.64 8.77 -14.81
N PHE A 77 -1.90 8.76 -14.38
CA PHE A 77 -2.54 7.54 -13.90
C PHE A 77 -2.71 6.57 -15.07
N GLU A 78 -2.33 5.33 -14.86
CA GLU A 78 -2.54 4.25 -15.81
C GLU A 78 -3.94 3.65 -15.61
N GLU A 79 -4.52 3.03 -16.67
CA GLU A 79 -5.88 2.50 -16.66
C GLU A 79 -5.98 1.15 -15.92
N TYR A 80 -5.69 1.16 -14.62
CA TYR A 80 -5.93 0.03 -13.72
C TYR A 80 -7.15 0.29 -12.82
N LYS A 81 -7.88 -0.76 -12.45
CA LYS A 81 -9.06 -0.66 -11.57
C LYS A 81 -8.71 -0.51 -10.09
N VAL A 82 -7.49 -0.90 -9.73
CA VAL A 82 -6.95 -0.85 -8.36
C VAL A 82 -5.43 -0.73 -8.42
N ALA A 83 -4.84 -0.12 -7.37
CA ALA A 83 -3.43 0.16 -7.22
C ALA A 83 -2.83 1.12 -8.30
N GLU A 84 -3.68 1.80 -9.07
CA GLU A 84 -3.29 2.86 -10.01
C GLU A 84 -2.62 4.02 -9.30
N ASP A 85 -3.06 4.30 -8.08
CA ASP A 85 -2.51 5.32 -7.19
C ASP A 85 -1.12 4.97 -6.66
N LEU A 86 -0.90 3.71 -6.30
CA LEU A 86 0.41 3.21 -5.90
C LEU A 86 1.38 3.27 -7.10
N LEU A 87 0.93 2.88 -8.30
CA LEU A 87 1.76 2.94 -9.50
C LEU A 87 2.12 4.37 -9.87
N PHE A 88 1.17 5.31 -9.75
CA PHE A 88 1.44 6.74 -9.94
C PHE A 88 2.58 7.21 -9.01
N ASN A 89 2.46 6.97 -7.70
CA ASN A 89 3.49 7.33 -6.73
C ASN A 89 4.82 6.60 -6.97
N THR A 90 4.78 5.35 -7.41
CA THR A 90 5.98 4.60 -7.82
C THR A 90 6.66 5.28 -9.01
N ASN A 91 5.91 5.70 -10.02
CA ASN A 91 6.45 6.42 -11.17
C ASN A 91 7.05 7.78 -10.76
N VAL A 92 6.45 8.46 -9.76
CA VAL A 92 7.03 9.69 -9.17
C VAL A 92 8.40 9.40 -8.56
N VAL A 93 8.52 8.36 -7.71
CA VAL A 93 9.81 7.96 -7.10
C VAL A 93 10.85 7.57 -8.15
N CYS A 94 10.42 6.92 -9.24
CA CYS A 94 11.29 6.50 -10.33
C CYS A 94 11.72 7.65 -11.26
N SER A 95 11.08 8.83 -11.18
CA SER A 95 11.42 9.99 -11.99
C SER A 95 12.85 10.48 -11.69
N GLU A 96 13.57 10.87 -12.72
CA GLU A 96 14.89 11.52 -12.58
C GLU A 96 14.78 12.88 -11.87
N LYS A 97 13.63 13.54 -11.99
CA LYS A 97 13.35 14.84 -11.34
C LYS A 97 13.02 14.71 -9.85
N PHE A 98 12.79 13.47 -9.32
CA PHE A 98 12.47 13.24 -7.92
C PHE A 98 13.74 13.06 -7.10
N GLU A 99 13.93 13.91 -6.10
CA GLU A 99 15.07 13.85 -5.17
C GLU A 99 14.60 13.80 -3.71
N ARG A 100 13.61 14.63 -3.35
CA ARG A 100 13.25 14.85 -1.95
C ARG A 100 11.75 14.80 -1.70
N ALA A 101 11.37 14.06 -0.66
CA ALA A 101 10.05 14.15 -0.05
C ALA A 101 10.17 14.33 1.47
N SER A 102 9.23 15.08 2.06
CA SER A 102 9.11 15.26 3.50
C SER A 102 7.69 14.88 3.95
N LEU A 103 7.58 14.27 5.13
CA LEU A 103 6.33 13.75 5.68
C LEU A 103 6.05 14.39 7.04
N ILE A 104 4.89 15.02 7.18
CA ILE A 104 4.33 15.39 8.49
C ILE A 104 3.60 14.17 9.05
N GLN A 105 4.07 13.63 10.16
CA GLN A 105 3.43 12.51 10.85
C GLN A 105 2.18 12.94 11.61
N TYR A 106 1.27 13.65 10.93
CA TYR A 106 -0.02 14.07 11.44
C TYR A 106 -1.10 13.75 10.41
N PRO A 107 -2.27 13.19 10.82
CA PRO A 107 -3.33 12.77 9.93
C PRO A 107 -4.27 13.94 9.59
N PHE A 108 -3.82 14.80 8.67
CA PHE A 108 -4.66 15.91 8.20
C PHE A 108 -5.84 15.49 7.34
N TYR A 109 -5.75 14.32 6.69
CA TYR A 109 -6.75 13.85 5.74
C TYR A 109 -7.69 12.83 6.39
N HIS A 110 -8.99 13.10 6.38
CA HIS A 110 -10.03 12.22 6.89
C HIS A 110 -10.50 11.30 5.76
N TYR A 111 -10.11 10.03 5.81
CA TYR A 111 -10.50 9.02 4.83
C TYR A 111 -11.76 8.30 5.27
N MET A 112 -12.91 8.70 4.71
CA MET A 112 -14.21 8.14 5.08
C MET A 112 -14.39 6.74 4.49
N ILE A 113 -14.63 5.75 5.35
CA ILE A 113 -14.88 4.37 4.95
C ILE A 113 -16.38 4.10 4.89
N TYR A 114 -16.88 3.76 3.70
CA TYR A 114 -18.27 3.41 3.46
C TYR A 114 -18.44 1.90 3.26
N ALA A 115 -19.64 1.36 3.55
CA ALA A 115 -19.96 -0.05 3.34
C ALA A 115 -19.76 -0.51 1.87
N GLY A 116 -19.98 0.39 0.90
CA GLY A 116 -19.78 0.15 -0.55
C GLY A 116 -18.37 0.41 -1.05
N SER A 117 -17.40 0.75 -0.19
CA SER A 117 -16.03 1.02 -0.59
C SER A 117 -15.43 -0.12 -1.41
N ALA A 118 -14.69 0.23 -2.47
CA ALA A 118 -14.05 -0.74 -3.37
C ALA A 118 -13.20 -1.79 -2.66
N MET A 119 -12.53 -1.41 -1.57
CA MET A 119 -11.68 -2.31 -0.78
C MET A 119 -12.46 -3.26 0.14
N LYS A 120 -13.72 -2.93 0.49
CA LYS A 120 -14.59 -3.79 1.33
C LYS A 120 -15.39 -4.83 0.52
N GLN A 121 -15.36 -4.77 -0.80
CA GLN A 121 -16.07 -5.72 -1.66
C GLN A 121 -15.53 -7.15 -1.51
N GLU A 122 -16.38 -8.14 -1.80
CA GLU A 122 -15.97 -9.55 -1.88
C GLU A 122 -14.86 -9.76 -2.91
N PHE A 123 -14.27 -10.98 -2.92
CA PHE A 123 -13.25 -11.37 -3.89
C PHE A 123 -13.73 -11.13 -5.34
N GLN A 124 -12.90 -10.48 -6.12
CA GLN A 124 -13.09 -10.17 -7.54
C GLN A 124 -11.74 -10.21 -8.26
N ASP A 125 -11.78 -10.32 -9.58
CA ASP A 125 -10.57 -10.38 -10.44
C ASP A 125 -9.65 -9.16 -10.31
N LYS A 126 -10.22 -7.99 -9.92
CA LYS A 126 -9.43 -6.79 -9.65
C LYS A 126 -8.32 -6.98 -8.59
N TYR A 127 -8.50 -7.93 -7.65
CA TYR A 127 -7.44 -8.22 -6.67
C TYR A 127 -6.24 -8.95 -7.28
N LEU A 128 -6.44 -9.68 -8.38
CA LEU A 128 -5.34 -10.27 -9.15
C LEU A 128 -4.65 -9.22 -10.03
N GLU A 129 -5.43 -8.26 -10.53
CA GLU A 129 -4.88 -7.09 -11.22
C GLU A 129 -3.99 -6.29 -10.26
N ALA A 130 -4.46 -6.00 -9.02
CA ALA A 130 -3.67 -5.36 -7.98
C ALA A 130 -2.35 -6.09 -7.71
N MET A 131 -2.34 -7.43 -7.65
CA MET A 131 -1.12 -8.20 -7.46
C MET A 131 -0.09 -7.93 -8.57
N ARG A 132 -0.52 -7.84 -9.83
CA ARG A 132 0.37 -7.56 -10.97
C ARG A 132 0.92 -6.13 -10.93
N VAL A 133 0.07 -5.17 -10.56
CA VAL A 133 0.49 -3.77 -10.43
C VAL A 133 1.49 -3.62 -9.27
N GLU A 134 1.23 -4.24 -8.12
CA GLU A 134 2.12 -4.22 -6.96
C GLU A 134 3.45 -4.95 -7.24
N GLU A 135 3.45 -6.00 -8.08
CA GLU A 135 4.65 -6.64 -8.61
C GLU A 135 5.48 -5.66 -9.46
N LEU A 136 4.83 -4.97 -10.40
CA LEU A 136 5.48 -3.96 -11.24
C LEU A 136 6.09 -2.83 -10.39
N CYS A 137 5.36 -2.35 -9.38
CA CYS A 137 5.87 -1.36 -8.43
C CYS A 137 7.08 -1.89 -7.65
N TYR A 138 7.01 -3.13 -7.14
CA TYR A 138 8.11 -3.78 -6.44
C TYR A 138 9.36 -3.87 -7.31
N GLU A 139 9.23 -4.32 -8.55
CA GLU A 139 10.36 -4.43 -9.49
C GLU A 139 10.98 -3.07 -9.83
N LYS A 140 10.16 -2.04 -10.06
CA LYS A 140 10.65 -0.67 -10.32
C LYS A 140 11.42 -0.11 -9.13
N LEU A 141 10.84 -0.21 -7.93
CA LEU A 141 11.40 0.37 -6.71
C LEU A 141 12.69 -0.35 -6.26
N THR A 142 12.72 -1.67 -6.31
CA THR A 142 13.90 -2.46 -5.89
C THR A 142 15.09 -2.32 -6.84
N LYS A 143 14.89 -1.86 -8.08
CA LYS A 143 15.97 -1.44 -8.99
C LYS A 143 16.63 -0.13 -8.54
N ILE A 144 15.90 0.75 -7.85
CA ILE A 144 16.46 1.99 -7.29
C ILE A 144 17.23 1.67 -6.01
N SER A 145 16.62 0.94 -5.08
CA SER A 145 17.24 0.49 -3.83
C SER A 145 16.56 -0.77 -3.32
N PRO A 146 17.34 -1.79 -2.86
CA PRO A 146 16.79 -3.00 -2.24
C PRO A 146 16.01 -2.70 -0.94
N GLU A 147 16.21 -1.55 -0.31
CA GLU A 147 15.48 -1.13 0.90
C GLU A 147 13.97 -0.98 0.65
N PHE A 148 13.56 -0.70 -0.60
CA PHE A 148 12.14 -0.67 -0.96
C PHE A 148 11.43 -2.02 -0.79
N ALA A 149 12.16 -3.13 -0.68
CA ALA A 149 11.57 -4.42 -0.35
C ALA A 149 10.90 -4.43 1.04
N ASP A 150 11.33 -3.57 1.98
CA ASP A 150 10.75 -3.45 3.33
C ASP A 150 9.30 -2.92 3.32
N ILE A 151 8.84 -2.26 2.24
CA ILE A 151 7.43 -1.86 2.05
C ILE A 151 6.52 -3.09 1.96
N ASN A 152 7.07 -4.27 1.59
CA ASN A 152 6.35 -5.55 1.55
C ASN A 152 5.13 -5.57 0.60
N LEU A 153 5.23 -4.91 -0.56
CA LEU A 153 4.15 -4.84 -1.56
C LEU A 153 3.62 -6.24 -1.94
N ILE A 154 4.52 -7.15 -2.31
CA ILE A 154 4.17 -8.53 -2.67
C ILE A 154 3.45 -9.26 -1.52
N GLY A 155 3.91 -9.04 -0.28
CA GLY A 155 3.29 -9.65 0.90
C GLY A 155 1.89 -9.10 1.18
N CYS A 156 1.67 -7.81 0.96
CA CYS A 156 0.37 -7.16 1.12
C CYS A 156 -0.63 -7.66 0.08
N SER A 157 -0.25 -7.71 -1.20
CA SER A 157 -1.15 -8.16 -2.27
C SER A 157 -1.55 -9.63 -2.11
N VAL A 158 -0.58 -10.51 -1.87
CA VAL A 158 -0.86 -11.94 -1.61
C VAL A 158 -1.75 -12.13 -0.39
N SER A 159 -1.49 -11.39 0.72
CA SER A 159 -2.34 -11.46 1.93
C SER A 159 -3.77 -11.06 1.64
N ARG A 160 -3.97 -9.96 0.93
CA ARG A 160 -5.29 -9.46 0.54
C ARG A 160 -6.09 -10.52 -0.23
N VAL A 161 -5.47 -11.19 -1.21
CA VAL A 161 -6.13 -12.26 -1.96
C VAL A 161 -6.49 -13.44 -1.07
N PHE A 162 -5.59 -13.88 -0.18
CA PHE A 162 -5.87 -14.97 0.76
C PHE A 162 -7.03 -14.64 1.70
N GLU A 163 -7.06 -13.43 2.28
CA GLU A 163 -8.12 -12.96 3.17
C GLU A 163 -9.47 -12.90 2.46
N LYS A 164 -9.51 -12.25 1.29
CA LYS A 164 -10.75 -12.16 0.49
C LYS A 164 -11.26 -13.53 0.06
N TYR A 165 -10.37 -14.46 -0.34
CA TYR A 165 -10.76 -15.81 -0.68
C TYR A 165 -11.21 -16.62 0.54
N ALA A 166 -10.58 -16.44 1.72
CA ALA A 166 -10.97 -17.11 2.95
C ALA A 166 -12.42 -16.79 3.37
N ALA A 167 -12.85 -15.55 3.15
CA ALA A 167 -14.20 -15.04 3.47
C ALA A 167 -15.31 -15.59 2.55
N LEU A 168 -14.96 -16.16 1.39
CA LEU A 168 -15.96 -16.67 0.44
C LEU A 168 -16.71 -17.89 0.95
N SER A 169 -18.00 -17.99 0.54
CA SER A 169 -18.80 -19.20 0.70
C SER A 169 -18.20 -20.39 -0.07
N PRO A 170 -18.51 -21.65 0.30
CA PRO A 170 -18.00 -22.83 -0.41
C PRO A 170 -18.31 -22.82 -1.92
N LYS A 171 -19.49 -22.34 -2.31
CA LYS A 171 -19.91 -22.20 -3.72
C LYS A 171 -18.99 -21.21 -4.47
N LYS A 172 -18.75 -20.03 -3.88
CA LYS A 172 -17.86 -19.01 -4.47
C LYS A 172 -16.38 -19.46 -4.48
N LYS A 173 -15.92 -20.17 -3.45
CA LYS A 173 -14.57 -20.77 -3.46
C LYS A 173 -14.37 -21.76 -4.61
N LYS A 174 -15.41 -22.50 -4.97
CA LYS A 174 -15.35 -23.40 -6.15
C LYS A 174 -15.28 -22.60 -7.45
N GLN A 175 -16.02 -21.51 -7.56
CA GLN A 175 -16.02 -20.60 -8.70
C GLN A 175 -14.64 -19.97 -8.93
N TYR A 176 -14.01 -19.42 -7.87
CA TYR A 176 -12.72 -18.71 -7.94
C TYR A 176 -11.50 -19.60 -7.65
N LYS A 177 -11.62 -20.92 -7.89
CA LYS A 177 -10.54 -21.87 -7.60
C LYS A 177 -9.31 -21.66 -8.49
N ALA A 178 -9.51 -21.27 -9.75
CA ALA A 178 -8.42 -21.04 -10.70
C ALA A 178 -7.61 -19.80 -10.31
N GLU A 179 -8.29 -18.71 -9.96
CA GLU A 179 -7.73 -17.43 -9.50
C GLU A 179 -6.91 -17.62 -8.22
N PHE A 180 -7.44 -18.38 -7.27
CA PHE A 180 -6.70 -18.68 -6.06
C PHE A 180 -5.49 -19.62 -6.32
N LYS A 181 -5.58 -20.54 -7.28
CA LYS A 181 -4.44 -21.33 -7.72
C LYS A 181 -3.35 -20.45 -8.32
N TYR A 182 -3.73 -19.45 -9.11
CA TYR A 182 -2.80 -18.44 -9.63
C TYR A 182 -2.11 -17.69 -8.48
N CYS A 183 -2.84 -17.20 -7.47
CA CYS A 183 -2.25 -16.54 -6.31
C CYS A 183 -1.24 -17.43 -5.56
N LYS A 184 -1.54 -18.72 -5.38
CA LYS A 184 -0.60 -19.69 -4.77
C LYS A 184 0.67 -19.88 -5.60
N LYS A 185 0.55 -19.88 -6.93
CA LYS A 185 1.69 -19.96 -7.84
C LYS A 185 2.54 -18.70 -7.74
N PHE A 186 1.91 -17.53 -7.84
CA PHE A 186 2.53 -16.22 -7.68
C PHE A 186 3.31 -16.08 -6.36
N ALA A 187 2.72 -16.51 -5.23
CA ALA A 187 3.40 -16.49 -3.94
C ALA A 187 4.68 -17.37 -3.93
N ARG A 188 4.70 -18.50 -4.62
CA ARG A 188 5.88 -19.36 -4.74
C ARG A 188 6.96 -18.75 -5.62
N GLU A 189 6.59 -18.10 -6.72
CA GLU A 189 7.50 -17.41 -7.64
C GLU A 189 8.19 -16.25 -6.93
N HIS A 190 7.45 -15.53 -6.05
CA HIS A 190 7.95 -14.39 -5.27
C HIS A 190 8.35 -14.75 -3.83
N LYS A 191 8.72 -16.02 -3.57
CA LYS A 191 9.07 -16.49 -2.22
C LYS A 191 10.14 -15.64 -1.54
N ASN A 192 11.13 -15.15 -2.28
CA ASN A 192 12.21 -14.33 -1.73
C ASN A 192 11.66 -13.00 -1.18
N ALA A 193 10.82 -12.30 -1.92
CA ALA A 193 10.17 -11.06 -1.48
C ALA A 193 9.29 -11.29 -0.24
N LEU A 194 8.56 -12.41 -0.18
CA LEU A 194 7.70 -12.78 0.96
C LEU A 194 8.49 -13.14 2.23
N LEU A 195 9.72 -13.64 2.12
CA LEU A 195 10.53 -14.13 3.23
C LEU A 195 11.63 -13.14 3.68
N GLN A 196 11.89 -12.11 2.89
CA GLN A 196 12.97 -11.14 3.13
C GLN A 196 12.65 -10.09 4.21
N THR A 197 11.42 -10.04 4.69
CA THR A 197 11.00 -9.07 5.72
C THR A 197 11.72 -9.27 7.05
N LYS A 198 12.01 -8.17 7.74
CA LYS A 198 12.55 -8.16 9.11
C LYS A 198 11.48 -8.49 10.16
N ASP A 199 10.21 -8.27 9.84
CA ASP A 199 9.07 -8.57 10.71
C ASP A 199 8.85 -10.08 10.83
N ARG A 200 8.99 -10.63 12.05
CA ARG A 200 8.84 -12.07 12.32
C ARG A 200 7.45 -12.59 11.96
N HIS A 201 6.39 -11.84 12.23
CA HIS A 201 5.01 -12.27 11.94
C HIS A 201 4.76 -12.32 10.44
N ARG A 202 5.22 -11.30 9.71
CA ARG A 202 5.15 -11.27 8.24
C ARG A 202 5.95 -12.42 7.64
N LYS A 203 7.14 -12.72 8.17
CA LYS A 203 7.99 -13.83 7.71
C LYS A 203 7.32 -15.18 7.89
N ILE A 204 6.72 -15.46 9.07
CA ILE A 204 5.97 -16.70 9.34
C ILE A 204 4.75 -16.78 8.41
N SER A 205 3.99 -15.72 8.28
CA SER A 205 2.83 -15.63 7.38
C SER A 205 3.23 -15.85 5.92
N GLY A 206 4.34 -15.26 5.47
CA GLY A 206 4.91 -15.48 4.14
C GLY A 206 5.30 -16.93 3.90
N TRP A 207 5.99 -17.54 4.88
CA TRP A 207 6.36 -18.95 4.81
C TRP A 207 5.14 -19.87 4.69
N LEU A 208 4.10 -19.64 5.49
CA LEU A 208 2.85 -20.41 5.41
C LEU A 208 2.18 -20.29 4.03
N LYS A 209 2.12 -19.08 3.46
CA LYS A 209 1.52 -18.83 2.13
C LYS A 209 2.28 -19.54 1.01
N VAL A 210 3.60 -19.66 1.13
CA VAL A 210 4.47 -20.29 0.12
C VAL A 210 4.41 -21.80 0.22
N TYR A 211 4.61 -22.37 1.42
CA TYR A 211 4.87 -23.80 1.59
C TYR A 211 3.62 -24.59 2.00
N ILE A 212 2.74 -24.05 2.82
CA ILE A 212 1.51 -24.71 3.27
C ILE A 212 0.28 -23.76 3.16
N PRO A 213 -0.01 -23.28 1.92
CA PRO A 213 -1.04 -22.26 1.69
C PRO A 213 -2.45 -22.68 2.14
N ASP A 214 -2.76 -23.98 2.06
CA ASP A 214 -4.09 -24.47 2.44
C ASP A 214 -4.28 -24.48 3.97
N LEU A 215 -3.21 -24.72 4.76
CA LEU A 215 -3.22 -24.55 6.21
C LEU A 215 -3.41 -23.09 6.59
N TYR A 216 -2.68 -22.17 5.92
CA TYR A 216 -2.84 -20.74 6.15
C TYR A 216 -4.27 -20.28 5.84
N LEU A 217 -4.83 -20.72 4.72
CA LEU A 217 -6.22 -20.44 4.37
C LEU A 217 -7.22 -20.93 5.42
N TRP A 218 -7.00 -22.14 5.95
CA TRP A 218 -7.84 -22.70 6.99
C TRP A 218 -7.78 -21.88 8.30
N THR A 219 -6.60 -21.44 8.72
CA THR A 219 -6.45 -20.56 9.90
C THR A 219 -7.19 -19.22 9.72
N LEU A 220 -7.07 -18.59 8.55
CA LEU A 220 -7.82 -17.38 8.21
C LEU A 220 -9.34 -17.61 8.25
N SER A 221 -9.81 -18.70 7.64
CA SER A 221 -11.24 -19.01 7.60
C SER A 221 -11.83 -19.28 8.99
N ARG A 222 -11.05 -19.78 9.94
CA ARG A 222 -11.48 -19.93 11.33
C ARG A 222 -11.56 -18.60 12.06
N ARG A 223 -10.53 -17.75 11.90
CA ARG A 223 -10.47 -16.42 12.53
C ARG A 223 -11.65 -15.52 12.11
N MET A 224 -12.16 -15.68 10.89
CA MET A 224 -13.27 -14.87 10.37
C MET A 224 -14.66 -15.37 10.78
N ARG A 225 -14.76 -16.56 11.42
CA ARG A 225 -16.03 -17.14 11.86
C ARG A 225 -16.27 -17.02 13.38
N GLY A 226 -15.22 -16.73 14.14
CA GLY A 226 -15.31 -16.43 15.58
C GLY A 226 -15.34 -14.93 15.81
#